data_ef76450115a7da8199e0f00cfd0adc3f
#
_entry.id   ef76450115a7da8199e0f00cfd0adc3f
#
_cell.length_a   1.000
_cell.length_b   1.000
_cell.length_c   1.000
_cell.angle_alpha   90.00
_cell.angle_beta   90.00
_cell.angle_gamma   90.00
#
_symmetry.space_group_name_H-M   'P 1'
#
loop_
_entity.id
_entity.type
_entity.pdbx_description
1 polymer ?
#
loop_
_entity_poly.entity_id
_entity_poly.type
_entity_poly.pdbx_seq_one_letter_code
_entity_poly.pdbx_strand_id
1 'polypeptide(L)'
;MRKIFIVLLMSLFFISPVYADNHVVNVSYDGEVTTASGEAPSLPLKAKVTFYDGSEKEYNIDWNTFDESLYKTRNASQFTVTGSIADLQVTTSCIVNVEAAKITHIDDLANKTVTIGEALSLPVTASVTWSNGDQSNEIIRWDNYDNNALKYVHTFSLNGHIYDQTITQTIHVKYASVTSVSVPAVVYTTTGVEAQLPQYATVSYSNKTSKKVKIIWNNQIFNEAGKYTVYGKLYQSTRKVSIRVEVKKNEDTTTETPKQEEPVKKTKSKKTKKVQKEEKSSFSYVIALVVFTAILFGFITLISFIKRKIRIKENR
;
A
#
# COMPACT_ATOMS: atom_id res chain seq x y z
N MET A 1 58.55 -79.64 84.94
CA MET A 1 57.18 -79.27 84.36
C MET A 1 57.20 -77.78 83.98
N ARG A 2 57.35 -77.49 82.70
CA ARG A 2 57.37 -76.10 82.17
C ARG A 2 55.97 -75.71 81.78
N LYS A 3 55.44 -74.67 82.42
CA LYS A 3 54.15 -74.08 82.07
C LYS A 3 54.36 -73.04 80.96
N ILE A 4 53.80 -73.36 79.81
CA ILE A 4 53.76 -72.44 78.64
C ILE A 4 52.58 -71.51 78.85
N PHE A 5 52.84 -70.17 78.96
CA PHE A 5 51.84 -69.11 78.95
C PHE A 5 51.60 -68.69 77.49
N ILE A 6 50.45 -69.04 76.98
CA ILE A 6 49.98 -68.49 75.65
C ILE A 6 49.35 -67.15 75.90
N VAL A 7 49.99 -66.07 75.49
CA VAL A 7 49.36 -64.70 75.42
C VAL A 7 48.63 -64.63 74.12
N LEU A 8 47.29 -64.62 74.19
CA LEU A 8 46.42 -64.38 73.04
C LEU A 8 46.35 -62.84 72.83
N LEU A 9 47.09 -62.30 71.78
CA LEU A 9 47.04 -60.93 71.38
C LEU A 9 45.76 -60.68 70.56
N MET A 10 44.69 -60.19 71.20
CA MET A 10 43.43 -59.77 70.54
C MET A 10 43.66 -58.44 69.89
N SER A 11 43.93 -58.38 68.58
CA SER A 11 43.99 -57.15 67.77
C SER A 11 42.57 -56.68 67.53
N LEU A 12 42.20 -55.63 68.24
CA LEU A 12 40.99 -54.85 67.95
C LEU A 12 41.19 -54.12 66.64
N PHE A 13 40.58 -54.59 65.57
CA PHE A 13 40.38 -53.82 64.36
C PHE A 13 39.32 -52.75 64.63
N PHE A 14 39.74 -51.53 64.87
CA PHE A 14 38.86 -50.35 64.80
C PHE A 14 38.54 -50.18 63.32
N ILE A 15 37.37 -50.68 62.84
CA ILE A 15 36.78 -50.26 61.57
C ILE A 15 36.21 -48.88 61.82
N SER A 16 36.99 -47.86 61.44
CA SER A 16 36.41 -46.47 61.34
C SER A 16 35.39 -46.51 60.22
N PRO A 17 34.13 -46.13 60.48
CA PRO A 17 33.19 -45.99 59.38
C PRO A 17 33.76 -44.89 58.44
N VAL A 18 34.17 -45.30 57.26
CA VAL A 18 34.40 -44.39 56.17
C VAL A 18 33.04 -43.83 55.81
N TYR A 19 32.69 -42.66 56.31
CA TYR A 19 31.58 -41.92 55.75
C TYR A 19 31.97 -41.57 54.32
N ALA A 20 31.49 -42.34 53.36
CA ALA A 20 31.58 -41.93 51.98
C ALA A 20 30.83 -40.58 51.85
N ASP A 21 31.59 -39.58 51.53
CA ASP A 21 31.03 -38.24 51.26
C ASP A 21 30.07 -38.40 50.05
N ASN A 22 28.77 -38.38 50.36
CA ASN A 22 27.74 -38.69 49.35
C ASN A 22 27.45 -37.42 48.55
N HIS A 23 28.40 -37.06 47.66
CA HIS A 23 28.36 -35.89 46.84
C HIS A 23 27.42 -36.08 45.61
N VAL A 24 26.94 -34.96 45.10
CA VAL A 24 26.09 -34.93 43.90
C VAL A 24 26.89 -35.30 42.65
N VAL A 25 26.38 -36.26 41.90
CA VAL A 25 26.97 -36.74 40.65
C VAL A 25 26.25 -36.19 39.44
N ASN A 26 24.90 -36.05 39.50
CA ASN A 26 24.11 -35.56 38.40
C ASN A 26 22.87 -34.81 38.91
N VAL A 27 22.48 -33.79 38.16
CA VAL A 27 21.22 -33.03 38.30
C VAL A 27 20.46 -33.13 36.99
N SER A 28 19.29 -33.72 36.98
CA SER A 28 18.45 -33.88 35.80
C SER A 28 17.03 -33.41 36.02
N TYR A 29 16.42 -32.92 35.00
CA TYR A 29 14.98 -32.57 34.90
C TYR A 29 14.45 -32.95 33.51
N ASP A 30 13.13 -33.04 33.34
CA ASP A 30 12.51 -33.43 32.09
C ASP A 30 12.59 -32.34 31.05
N GLY A 31 13.42 -32.56 30.03
CA GLY A 31 13.40 -31.90 28.72
C GLY A 31 13.85 -30.44 28.66
N GLU A 32 13.84 -29.94 27.44
CA GLU A 32 13.99 -28.51 27.14
C GLU A 32 12.65 -27.83 27.32
N VAL A 33 12.67 -26.57 27.79
CA VAL A 33 11.47 -25.75 27.89
C VAL A 33 11.26 -25.01 26.59
N THR A 34 10.04 -25.10 26.05
CA THR A 34 9.62 -24.29 24.90
C THR A 34 8.53 -23.33 25.35
N THR A 35 8.60 -22.07 24.91
CA THR A 35 7.60 -21.05 25.16
C THR A 35 7.26 -20.30 23.87
N ALA A 36 6.03 -19.79 23.76
CA ALA A 36 5.67 -18.89 22.68
C ALA A 36 6.29 -17.51 22.93
N SER A 37 6.62 -16.81 21.83
CA SER A 37 7.07 -15.42 21.95
C SER A 37 6.02 -14.56 22.63
N GLY A 38 6.43 -13.82 23.67
CA GLY A 38 5.59 -12.99 24.51
C GLY A 38 5.08 -13.68 25.78
N GLU A 39 5.23 -15.00 25.92
CA GLU A 39 4.84 -15.77 27.09
C GLU A 39 6.04 -16.12 27.95
N ALA A 40 5.93 -15.91 29.27
CA ALA A 40 6.97 -16.31 30.20
C ALA A 40 7.15 -17.84 30.19
N PRO A 41 8.39 -18.35 30.10
CA PRO A 41 8.62 -19.79 30.12
C PRO A 41 8.26 -20.41 31.45
N SER A 42 7.63 -21.58 31.42
CA SER A 42 7.35 -22.37 32.62
C SER A 42 8.55 -23.27 32.92
N LEU A 43 9.42 -22.80 33.83
CA LEU A 43 10.62 -23.56 34.21
C LEU A 43 10.28 -24.72 35.15
N PRO A 44 11.04 -25.83 35.11
CA PRO A 44 10.87 -26.98 36.01
C PRO A 44 11.00 -26.54 37.47
N LEU A 45 10.09 -26.94 38.34
CA LEU A 45 10.15 -26.58 39.75
C LEU A 45 11.10 -27.48 40.53
N LYS A 46 11.37 -28.68 40.03
CA LYS A 46 12.19 -29.69 40.69
C LYS A 46 13.19 -30.31 39.74
N ALA A 47 14.31 -30.77 40.30
CA ALA A 47 15.27 -31.61 39.62
C ALA A 47 15.45 -32.93 40.41
N LYS A 48 15.72 -33.97 39.67
CA LYS A 48 16.16 -35.29 40.20
C LYS A 48 17.68 -35.23 40.35
N VAL A 49 18.14 -35.38 41.55
CA VAL A 49 19.55 -35.39 41.92
C VAL A 49 20.01 -36.81 42.19
N THR A 50 21.07 -37.22 41.51
CA THR A 50 21.71 -38.52 41.71
C THR A 50 23.01 -38.33 42.51
N PHE A 51 23.15 -39.08 43.55
CA PHE A 51 24.33 -39.07 44.44
C PHE A 51 25.31 -40.16 44.10
N TYR A 52 26.51 -40.09 44.67
CA TYR A 52 27.61 -41.04 44.39
C TYR A 52 27.25 -42.48 44.81
N ASP A 53 26.43 -42.67 45.84
CA ASP A 53 25.94 -43.99 46.27
C ASP A 53 24.84 -44.56 45.38
N GLY A 54 24.48 -43.85 44.28
CA GLY A 54 23.41 -44.24 43.36
C GLY A 54 22.02 -43.88 43.83
N SER A 55 21.85 -43.28 45.02
CA SER A 55 20.54 -42.81 45.50
C SER A 55 20.07 -41.59 44.68
N GLU A 56 18.76 -41.47 44.56
CA GLU A 56 18.11 -40.40 43.82
C GLU A 56 17.08 -39.70 44.69
N LYS A 57 17.03 -38.36 44.65
CA LYS A 57 16.06 -37.52 45.35
C LYS A 57 15.65 -36.35 44.49
N GLU A 58 14.40 -35.90 44.69
CA GLU A 58 13.90 -34.65 44.12
C GLU A 58 14.19 -33.46 45.03
N TYR A 59 14.69 -32.37 44.43
CA TYR A 59 14.95 -31.13 45.11
C TYR A 59 14.31 -29.98 44.34
N ASN A 60 13.87 -28.92 45.06
CA ASN A 60 13.38 -27.71 44.42
C ASN A 60 14.53 -26.95 43.79
N ILE A 61 14.26 -26.29 42.68
CA ILE A 61 15.19 -25.43 41.97
C ILE A 61 14.76 -23.98 42.21
N ASP A 62 15.71 -23.18 42.64
CA ASP A 62 15.58 -21.71 42.70
C ASP A 62 16.21 -21.10 41.46
N TRP A 63 15.35 -20.70 40.50
CA TRP A 63 15.79 -20.11 39.24
C TRP A 63 16.14 -18.64 39.41
N ASN A 64 17.24 -18.22 38.80
CA ASN A 64 17.58 -16.81 38.73
C ASN A 64 16.56 -16.03 37.86
N THR A 65 16.35 -14.78 38.21
CA THR A 65 15.54 -13.87 37.39
C THR A 65 16.23 -13.59 36.05
N PHE A 66 15.45 -13.42 35.00
CA PHE A 66 15.93 -13.10 33.67
C PHE A 66 15.07 -12.01 33.05
N ASP A 67 15.62 -11.31 32.04
CA ASP A 67 14.96 -10.19 31.39
C ASP A 67 13.84 -10.69 30.47
N GLU A 68 12.68 -10.02 30.48
CA GLU A 68 11.53 -10.34 29.63
C GLU A 68 11.85 -10.22 28.15
N SER A 69 12.81 -9.37 27.74
CA SER A 69 13.21 -9.22 26.35
C SER A 69 13.75 -10.52 25.74
N LEU A 70 14.21 -11.48 26.57
CA LEU A 70 14.72 -12.76 26.10
C LEU A 70 13.63 -13.66 25.50
N TYR A 71 12.38 -13.54 25.95
CA TYR A 71 11.25 -14.31 25.40
C TYR A 71 10.23 -13.44 24.63
N LYS A 72 10.42 -12.11 24.60
CA LYS A 72 9.60 -11.20 23.78
C LYS A 72 10.26 -10.92 22.42
N THR A 73 10.86 -11.92 21.80
CA THR A 73 11.57 -11.77 20.52
C THR A 73 10.63 -12.00 19.34
N ARG A 74 10.82 -11.26 18.24
CA ARG A 74 10.03 -11.48 17.02
C ARG A 74 10.40 -12.77 16.30
N ASN A 75 11.68 -13.09 16.24
CA ASN A 75 12.20 -14.30 15.64
C ASN A 75 12.38 -15.37 16.71
N ALA A 76 12.36 -16.64 16.28
CA ALA A 76 12.72 -17.74 17.17
C ALA A 76 14.11 -17.48 17.77
N SER A 77 14.25 -17.77 19.05
CA SER A 77 15.49 -17.58 19.79
C SER A 77 15.67 -18.66 20.87
N GLN A 78 16.83 -18.69 21.48
CA GLN A 78 17.16 -19.60 22.57
C GLN A 78 17.97 -18.83 23.61
N PHE A 79 17.69 -19.10 24.89
CA PHE A 79 18.51 -18.59 25.99
C PHE A 79 18.61 -19.59 27.11
N THR A 80 19.57 -19.39 28.00
CA THR A 80 19.82 -20.29 29.15
C THR A 80 19.48 -19.56 30.43
N VAL A 81 18.67 -20.19 31.28
CA VAL A 81 18.42 -19.74 32.66
C VAL A 81 19.23 -20.61 33.60
N THR A 82 19.96 -19.98 34.53
CA THR A 82 20.69 -20.68 35.60
C THR A 82 19.85 -20.69 36.87
N GLY A 83 20.00 -21.76 37.63
CA GLY A 83 19.33 -21.91 38.93
C GLY A 83 20.24 -22.61 39.93
N SER A 84 19.80 -22.69 41.17
CA SER A 84 20.51 -23.33 42.24
C SER A 84 19.59 -24.28 43.02
N ILE A 85 20.20 -25.33 43.56
CA ILE A 85 19.60 -26.20 44.57
C ILE A 85 20.27 -25.83 45.88
N ALA A 86 19.64 -24.97 46.65
CA ALA A 86 20.23 -24.32 47.84
C ALA A 86 20.72 -25.32 48.86
N ASP A 87 19.94 -26.39 49.13
CA ASP A 87 20.24 -27.41 50.12
C ASP A 87 21.54 -28.21 49.78
N LEU A 88 21.93 -28.22 48.53
CA LEU A 88 23.09 -28.98 48.04
C LEU A 88 24.25 -28.08 47.53
N GLN A 89 24.03 -26.76 47.48
CA GLN A 89 24.97 -25.76 46.97
C GLN A 89 25.46 -26.08 45.52
N VAL A 90 24.60 -26.69 44.71
CA VAL A 90 24.88 -26.96 43.29
C VAL A 90 24.08 -26.05 42.40
N THR A 91 24.64 -25.76 41.21
CA THR A 91 23.98 -24.98 40.17
C THR A 91 23.47 -25.89 39.06
N THR A 92 22.41 -25.48 38.41
CA THR A 92 21.85 -26.12 37.23
C THR A 92 21.51 -25.09 36.16
N SER A 93 21.17 -25.51 34.96
CA SER A 93 20.77 -24.58 33.89
C SER A 93 19.70 -25.20 33.01
N CYS A 94 18.74 -24.40 32.58
CA CYS A 94 17.68 -24.77 31.67
C CYS A 94 17.81 -24.01 30.35
N ILE A 95 17.72 -24.71 29.26
CA ILE A 95 17.65 -24.13 27.92
C ILE A 95 16.18 -23.84 27.63
N VAL A 96 15.90 -22.59 27.29
CA VAL A 96 14.55 -22.12 26.89
C VAL A 96 14.57 -21.84 25.39
N ASN A 97 13.74 -22.55 24.66
CA ASN A 97 13.49 -22.33 23.25
C ASN A 97 12.27 -21.42 23.09
N VAL A 98 12.42 -20.27 22.47
CA VAL A 98 11.35 -19.30 22.20
C VAL A 98 10.91 -19.45 20.75
N GLU A 99 9.63 -19.76 20.52
CA GLU A 99 9.06 -19.78 19.18
C GLU A 99 9.02 -18.37 18.57
N ALA A 100 9.01 -18.28 17.24
CA ALA A 100 8.80 -17.00 16.56
C ALA A 100 7.43 -16.41 16.90
N ALA A 101 7.35 -15.08 17.00
CA ALA A 101 6.09 -14.39 17.20
C ALA A 101 5.13 -14.67 16.04
N LYS A 102 3.85 -14.85 16.35
CA LYS A 102 2.75 -15.06 15.39
C LYS A 102 1.90 -13.80 15.31
N ILE A 103 1.30 -13.55 14.16
CA ILE A 103 0.32 -12.47 14.01
C ILE A 103 -0.92 -12.81 14.83
N THR A 104 -1.29 -11.93 15.74
CA THR A 104 -2.49 -12.03 16.57
C THR A 104 -3.62 -11.15 16.09
N HIS A 105 -3.29 -10.03 15.40
CA HIS A 105 -4.27 -9.10 14.86
C HIS A 105 -3.71 -8.37 13.65
N ILE A 106 -4.58 -8.10 12.68
CA ILE A 106 -4.31 -7.21 11.56
C ILE A 106 -5.41 -6.16 11.56
N ASP A 107 -5.04 -4.88 11.51
CA ASP A 107 -6.01 -3.79 11.52
C ASP A 107 -6.88 -3.84 10.26
N ASP A 108 -8.18 -3.57 10.44
CA ASP A 108 -9.15 -3.54 9.35
C ASP A 108 -8.81 -2.44 8.34
N LEU A 109 -8.90 -2.78 7.06
CA LEU A 109 -8.74 -1.82 5.97
C LEU A 109 -10.05 -1.08 5.73
N ALA A 110 -9.97 0.26 5.70
CA ALA A 110 -11.11 1.09 5.35
C ALA A 110 -11.63 0.77 3.95
N ASN A 111 -12.96 0.72 3.79
CA ASN A 111 -13.60 0.49 2.49
C ASN A 111 -13.07 1.46 1.43
N LYS A 112 -12.75 0.94 0.25
CA LYS A 112 -12.22 1.72 -0.86
C LYS A 112 -13.33 2.09 -1.85
N THR A 113 -13.42 3.36 -2.18
CA THR A 113 -14.31 3.83 -3.26
C THR A 113 -13.48 4.24 -4.46
N VAL A 114 -13.86 3.76 -5.64
CA VAL A 114 -13.25 4.11 -6.93
C VAL A 114 -14.34 4.52 -7.93
N THR A 115 -14.02 5.42 -8.84
CA THR A 115 -14.96 5.85 -9.88
C THR A 115 -14.75 4.99 -11.14
N ILE A 116 -15.83 4.68 -11.87
CA ILE A 116 -15.75 3.96 -13.14
C ILE A 116 -14.64 4.56 -14.02
N GLY A 117 -13.73 3.69 -14.50
CA GLY A 117 -12.63 4.06 -15.40
C GLY A 117 -11.42 4.67 -14.72
N GLU A 118 -11.42 4.81 -13.39
CA GLU A 118 -10.22 5.14 -12.61
C GLU A 118 -9.44 3.88 -12.25
N ALA A 119 -8.13 4.02 -12.10
CA ALA A 119 -7.29 2.93 -11.61
C ALA A 119 -7.55 2.68 -10.12
N LEU A 120 -7.61 1.42 -9.72
CA LEU A 120 -7.70 1.03 -8.32
C LEU A 120 -6.33 1.20 -7.66
N SER A 121 -6.27 2.00 -6.60
CA SER A 121 -5.10 2.15 -5.74
C SER A 121 -5.38 1.46 -4.41
N LEU A 122 -4.69 0.37 -4.13
CA LEU A 122 -4.79 -0.41 -2.91
C LEU A 122 -3.72 0.01 -1.90
N PRO A 123 -3.96 -0.14 -0.59
CA PRO A 123 -2.92 0.03 0.41
C PRO A 123 -1.80 -0.98 0.19
N VAL A 124 -0.57 -0.54 0.43
CA VAL A 124 0.63 -1.39 0.26
C VAL A 124 0.94 -2.17 1.53
N THR A 125 0.56 -1.62 2.68
CA THR A 125 0.82 -2.18 4.00
C THR A 125 -0.42 -2.15 4.88
N ALA A 126 -0.47 -3.01 5.89
CA ALA A 126 -1.40 -2.93 7.00
C ALA A 126 -0.64 -3.01 8.33
N SER A 127 -1.21 -2.41 9.37
CA SER A 127 -0.72 -2.51 10.75
C SER A 127 -1.03 -3.90 11.29
N VAL A 128 -0.04 -4.52 11.93
CA VAL A 128 -0.08 -5.89 12.45
C VAL A 128 0.37 -5.89 13.90
N THR A 129 -0.34 -6.59 14.76
CA THR A 129 0.05 -6.88 16.14
C THR A 129 0.53 -8.32 16.24
N TRP A 130 1.67 -8.52 16.91
CA TRP A 130 2.33 -9.80 17.09
C TRP A 130 2.09 -10.37 18.50
N SER A 131 2.28 -11.67 18.70
CA SER A 131 2.07 -12.35 19.98
C SER A 131 2.97 -11.83 21.11
N ASN A 132 4.14 -11.24 20.75
CA ASN A 132 5.04 -10.61 21.72
C ASN A 132 4.65 -9.16 22.09
N GLY A 133 3.54 -8.65 21.56
CA GLY A 133 3.04 -7.30 21.80
C GLY A 133 3.57 -6.25 20.84
N ASP A 134 4.51 -6.59 19.95
CA ASP A 134 5.04 -5.66 18.94
C ASP A 134 3.99 -5.29 17.91
N GLN A 135 4.12 -4.08 17.36
CA GLN A 135 3.35 -3.62 16.21
C GLN A 135 4.27 -3.26 15.05
N SER A 136 3.84 -3.56 13.84
CA SER A 136 4.57 -3.22 12.62
C SER A 136 3.65 -3.06 11.43
N ASN A 137 4.13 -2.34 10.40
CA ASN A 137 3.45 -2.26 9.11
C ASN A 137 4.00 -3.33 8.18
N GLU A 138 3.17 -4.30 7.82
CA GLU A 138 3.55 -5.42 6.97
C GLU A 138 3.02 -5.27 5.55
N ILE A 139 3.77 -5.76 4.58
CA ILE A 139 3.43 -5.65 3.15
C ILE A 139 2.26 -6.58 2.83
N ILE A 140 1.26 -6.02 2.14
CA ILE A 140 0.13 -6.77 1.61
C ILE A 140 0.44 -7.25 0.19
N ARG A 141 0.29 -8.54 -0.06
CA ARG A 141 0.32 -9.14 -1.39
C ARG A 141 -1.11 -9.34 -1.87
N TRP A 142 -1.59 -8.43 -2.74
CA TRP A 142 -2.94 -8.51 -3.27
C TRP A 142 -3.06 -9.58 -4.35
N ASP A 143 -4.20 -10.27 -4.36
CA ASP A 143 -4.58 -11.16 -5.45
C ASP A 143 -4.79 -10.37 -6.74
N ASN A 144 -4.67 -11.06 -7.86
CA ASN A 144 -5.02 -10.49 -9.14
C ASN A 144 -6.55 -10.27 -9.23
N TYR A 145 -6.96 -9.14 -9.78
CA TYR A 145 -8.36 -8.85 -10.06
C TYR A 145 -8.56 -8.51 -11.54
N ASP A 146 -9.77 -8.78 -12.04
CA ASP A 146 -10.15 -8.40 -13.40
C ASP A 146 -10.42 -6.88 -13.46
N ASN A 147 -9.65 -6.17 -14.28
CA ASN A 147 -9.86 -4.74 -14.53
C ASN A 147 -11.24 -4.41 -15.10
N ASN A 148 -11.96 -5.38 -15.70
CA ASN A 148 -13.33 -5.19 -16.11
C ASN A 148 -14.26 -4.91 -14.93
N ALA A 149 -13.94 -5.38 -13.73
CA ALA A 149 -14.67 -5.04 -12.52
C ALA A 149 -14.76 -3.52 -12.27
N LEU A 150 -13.80 -2.72 -12.77
CA LEU A 150 -13.81 -1.26 -12.61
C LEU A 150 -14.66 -0.54 -13.69
N LYS A 151 -15.28 -1.25 -14.62
CA LYS A 151 -16.10 -0.66 -15.70
C LYS A 151 -17.59 -0.54 -15.34
N TYR A 152 -18.03 -1.17 -14.25
CA TYR A 152 -19.43 -1.21 -13.85
C TYR A 152 -19.59 -0.77 -12.39
N VAL A 153 -20.74 -0.16 -12.08
CA VAL A 153 -21.10 0.21 -10.70
C VAL A 153 -21.51 -1.05 -9.95
N HIS A 154 -20.73 -1.44 -8.99
CA HIS A 154 -20.98 -2.55 -8.09
C HIS A 154 -20.01 -2.52 -6.90
N THR A 155 -20.16 -3.46 -6.00
CA THR A 155 -19.25 -3.70 -4.89
C THR A 155 -18.64 -5.08 -5.04
N PHE A 156 -17.35 -5.19 -4.85
CA PHE A 156 -16.65 -6.47 -4.80
C PHE A 156 -15.60 -6.48 -3.70
N SER A 157 -15.17 -7.67 -3.31
CA SER A 157 -14.10 -7.87 -2.35
C SER A 157 -12.86 -8.41 -3.05
N LEU A 158 -11.70 -7.94 -2.61
CA LEU A 158 -10.41 -8.41 -3.07
C LEU A 158 -9.62 -8.92 -1.87
N ASN A 159 -9.06 -10.12 -1.99
CA ASN A 159 -8.20 -10.67 -0.97
C ASN A 159 -6.76 -10.23 -1.16
N GLY A 160 -6.07 -10.11 -0.03
CA GLY A 160 -4.64 -9.91 0.06
C GLY A 160 -4.05 -10.79 1.15
N HIS A 161 -2.76 -10.97 1.13
CA HIS A 161 -2.05 -11.86 2.04
C HIS A 161 -0.91 -11.12 2.73
N ILE A 162 -0.83 -11.33 4.04
CA ILE A 162 0.28 -10.90 4.90
C ILE A 162 0.80 -12.16 5.57
N TYR A 163 1.97 -12.63 5.18
CA TYR A 163 2.49 -13.96 5.55
C TYR A 163 1.46 -15.06 5.20
N ASP A 164 0.99 -15.81 6.18
CA ASP A 164 -0.03 -16.86 6.07
C ASP A 164 -1.47 -16.38 6.32
N GLN A 165 -1.64 -15.10 6.69
CA GLN A 165 -2.94 -14.51 7.01
C GLN A 165 -3.58 -13.89 5.76
N THR A 166 -4.90 -14.09 5.61
CA THR A 166 -5.70 -13.47 4.55
C THR A 166 -6.46 -12.27 5.10
N ILE A 167 -6.38 -11.15 4.38
CA ILE A 167 -7.16 -9.95 4.63
C ILE A 167 -8.06 -9.67 3.44
N THR A 168 -9.12 -8.91 3.64
CA THR A 168 -10.08 -8.59 2.59
C THR A 168 -10.32 -7.10 2.52
N GLN A 169 -10.25 -6.54 1.30
CA GLN A 169 -10.58 -5.16 1.00
C GLN A 169 -11.90 -5.08 0.24
N THR A 170 -12.89 -4.38 0.79
CA THR A 170 -14.13 -4.07 0.07
C THR A 170 -13.95 -2.84 -0.81
N ILE A 171 -14.34 -2.95 -2.08
CA ILE A 171 -14.20 -1.94 -3.11
C ILE A 171 -15.58 -1.58 -3.65
N HIS A 172 -15.95 -0.30 -3.56
CA HIS A 172 -17.19 0.25 -4.10
C HIS A 172 -16.90 1.02 -5.39
N VAL A 173 -17.33 0.51 -6.53
CA VAL A 173 -17.24 1.20 -7.81
C VAL A 173 -18.49 2.05 -8.02
N LYS A 174 -18.33 3.36 -8.21
CA LYS A 174 -19.42 4.31 -8.39
C LYS A 174 -19.36 5.06 -9.72
N TYR A 175 -20.47 5.68 -10.13
CA TYR A 175 -20.48 6.58 -11.29
C TYR A 175 -19.57 7.78 -11.10
N ALA A 176 -18.97 8.24 -12.20
CA ALA A 176 -18.29 9.52 -12.24
C ALA A 176 -19.29 10.65 -12.11
N SER A 177 -19.04 11.60 -11.21
CA SER A 177 -19.85 12.81 -11.06
C SER A 177 -19.47 13.84 -12.12
N VAL A 178 -20.45 14.66 -12.56
CA VAL A 178 -20.19 15.79 -13.46
C VAL A 178 -19.46 16.90 -12.71
N THR A 179 -18.28 17.28 -13.17
CA THR A 179 -17.46 18.36 -12.59
C THR A 179 -17.67 19.70 -13.30
N SER A 180 -17.86 19.67 -14.63
CA SER A 180 -18.13 20.88 -15.40
C SER A 180 -18.96 20.60 -16.65
N VAL A 181 -19.64 21.63 -17.12
CA VAL A 181 -20.34 21.65 -18.41
C VAL A 181 -19.88 22.91 -19.17
N SER A 182 -19.34 22.73 -20.36
CA SER A 182 -18.82 23.79 -21.20
C SER A 182 -19.62 23.89 -22.49
N VAL A 183 -20.02 25.13 -22.79
CA VAL A 183 -20.59 25.56 -24.06
C VAL A 183 -19.82 26.79 -24.55
N PRO A 184 -19.85 27.16 -25.84
CA PRO A 184 -19.30 28.44 -26.31
C PRO A 184 -19.85 29.63 -25.52
N ALA A 185 -19.04 30.68 -25.33
CA ALA A 185 -19.42 31.80 -24.48
C ALA A 185 -20.51 32.68 -25.10
N VAL A 186 -20.45 32.88 -26.42
CA VAL A 186 -21.36 33.80 -27.16
C VAL A 186 -21.66 33.22 -28.54
N VAL A 187 -22.91 33.43 -29.01
CA VAL A 187 -23.35 33.21 -30.38
C VAL A 187 -23.87 34.50 -30.93
N TYR A 188 -23.62 34.78 -32.20
CA TYR A 188 -24.07 35.99 -32.90
C TYR A 188 -25.14 35.63 -33.93
N THR A 189 -26.19 36.47 -34.03
CA THR A 189 -27.23 36.37 -35.06
C THR A 189 -27.75 37.78 -35.41
N THR A 190 -28.72 37.88 -36.32
CA THR A 190 -29.44 39.12 -36.68
C THR A 190 -30.92 38.99 -36.35
N THR A 191 -31.61 40.11 -36.26
CA THR A 191 -33.06 40.13 -35.98
C THR A 191 -33.84 39.28 -36.98
N GLY A 192 -34.77 38.46 -36.49
CA GLY A 192 -35.60 37.55 -37.30
C GLY A 192 -34.90 36.30 -37.81
N VAL A 193 -33.58 36.13 -37.56
CA VAL A 193 -32.81 34.95 -38.00
C VAL A 193 -32.60 34.02 -36.82
N GLU A 194 -32.81 32.73 -37.05
CA GLU A 194 -32.59 31.69 -36.05
C GLU A 194 -31.13 31.65 -35.62
N ALA A 195 -30.88 31.78 -34.32
CA ALA A 195 -29.52 31.68 -33.77
C ALA A 195 -29.01 30.23 -33.87
N GLN A 196 -27.84 30.05 -34.47
CA GLN A 196 -27.18 28.75 -34.59
C GLN A 196 -26.54 28.35 -33.24
N LEU A 197 -27.39 27.89 -32.32
CA LEU A 197 -26.95 27.47 -31.00
C LEU A 197 -26.19 26.10 -31.05
N PRO A 198 -25.18 25.89 -30.17
CA PRO A 198 -24.43 24.64 -30.16
C PRO A 198 -25.36 23.48 -29.81
N GLN A 199 -25.32 22.43 -30.60
CA GLN A 199 -26.15 21.23 -30.39
C GLN A 199 -25.68 20.38 -29.20
N TYR A 200 -24.39 20.53 -28.81
CA TYR A 200 -23.77 19.71 -27.77
C TYR A 200 -22.98 20.59 -26.80
N ALA A 201 -23.03 20.21 -25.52
CA ALA A 201 -22.10 20.67 -24.50
C ALA A 201 -21.00 19.63 -24.28
N THR A 202 -19.81 20.06 -23.91
CA THR A 202 -18.78 19.19 -23.38
C THR A 202 -18.98 19.06 -21.87
N VAL A 203 -19.29 17.83 -21.42
CA VAL A 203 -19.46 17.49 -20.01
C VAL A 203 -18.20 16.77 -19.53
N SER A 204 -17.55 17.33 -18.50
CA SER A 204 -16.39 16.70 -17.87
C SER A 204 -16.81 15.99 -16.59
N TYR A 205 -16.13 14.89 -16.26
CA TYR A 205 -16.45 14.03 -15.14
C TYR A 205 -15.27 13.93 -14.15
N SER A 206 -15.57 13.51 -12.91
CA SER A 206 -14.59 13.38 -11.82
C SER A 206 -13.44 12.39 -12.13
N ASN A 207 -13.67 11.44 -13.02
CA ASN A 207 -12.67 10.48 -13.52
C ASN A 207 -11.82 11.03 -14.68
N LYS A 208 -11.82 12.37 -14.89
CA LYS A 208 -11.06 13.08 -15.94
C LYS A 208 -11.50 12.74 -17.38
N THR A 209 -12.59 12.01 -17.56
CA THR A 209 -13.18 11.79 -18.90
C THR A 209 -14.10 12.95 -19.27
N SER A 210 -14.38 13.10 -20.57
CA SER A 210 -15.38 14.04 -21.07
C SER A 210 -16.24 13.41 -22.15
N LYS A 211 -17.49 13.91 -22.29
CA LYS A 211 -18.44 13.46 -23.28
C LYS A 211 -19.21 14.64 -23.87
N LYS A 212 -19.53 14.60 -25.17
CA LYS A 212 -20.48 15.51 -25.78
C LYS A 212 -21.90 15.05 -25.48
N VAL A 213 -22.71 15.93 -24.85
CA VAL A 213 -24.10 15.67 -24.49
C VAL A 213 -24.99 16.68 -25.22
N LYS A 214 -26.05 16.20 -25.86
CA LYS A 214 -27.01 17.03 -26.61
C LYS A 214 -27.66 18.04 -25.68
N ILE A 215 -27.88 19.28 -26.19
CA ILE A 215 -28.60 20.36 -25.49
C ILE A 215 -29.96 20.51 -26.14
N ILE A 216 -30.97 20.78 -25.32
CA ILE A 216 -32.31 21.23 -25.75
C ILE A 216 -32.43 22.69 -25.31
N TRP A 217 -32.46 23.60 -26.29
CA TRP A 217 -32.59 25.04 -26.06
C TRP A 217 -34.06 25.46 -26.04
N ASN A 218 -34.38 26.54 -25.31
CA ASN A 218 -35.77 27.03 -25.14
C ASN A 218 -36.22 28.00 -26.28
N ASN A 219 -35.31 28.89 -26.75
CA ASN A 219 -35.61 29.87 -27.76
C ASN A 219 -34.40 30.13 -28.67
N GLN A 220 -34.66 30.39 -29.97
CA GLN A 220 -33.60 30.52 -30.97
C GLN A 220 -33.82 31.70 -31.93
N ILE A 221 -34.99 32.37 -31.89
CA ILE A 221 -35.36 33.53 -32.78
C ILE A 221 -35.58 34.78 -31.92
N PHE A 222 -35.00 35.89 -32.34
CA PHE A 222 -35.08 37.20 -31.66
C PHE A 222 -35.48 38.28 -32.65
N ASN A 223 -36.52 39.05 -32.34
CA ASN A 223 -37.06 40.09 -33.23
C ASN A 223 -36.43 41.45 -32.99
N GLU A 224 -35.69 41.66 -31.90
CA GLU A 224 -35.05 42.90 -31.55
C GLU A 224 -33.53 42.70 -31.39
N ALA A 225 -32.77 43.74 -31.74
CA ALA A 225 -31.34 43.77 -31.51
C ALA A 225 -31.03 43.91 -29.99
N GLY A 226 -30.05 43.13 -29.49
CA GLY A 226 -29.74 43.16 -28.08
C GLY A 226 -28.87 42.00 -27.64
N LYS A 227 -28.66 41.88 -26.31
CA LYS A 227 -27.93 40.77 -25.68
C LYS A 227 -28.92 39.93 -24.87
N TYR A 228 -29.03 38.70 -25.23
CA TYR A 228 -29.95 37.73 -24.61
C TYR A 228 -29.21 36.62 -23.93
N THR A 229 -29.75 36.09 -22.82
CA THR A 229 -29.31 34.85 -22.23
C THR A 229 -30.30 33.76 -22.58
N VAL A 230 -29.87 32.79 -23.35
CA VAL A 230 -30.70 31.64 -23.71
C VAL A 230 -30.41 30.49 -22.78
N TYR A 231 -31.47 29.90 -22.23
CA TYR A 231 -31.39 28.75 -21.35
C TYR A 231 -31.73 27.48 -22.11
N GLY A 232 -31.06 26.43 -21.73
CA GLY A 232 -31.31 25.07 -22.22
C GLY A 232 -31.07 24.04 -21.11
N LYS A 233 -31.30 22.80 -21.43
CA LYS A 233 -30.98 21.65 -20.54
C LYS A 233 -30.26 20.58 -21.31
N LEU A 234 -29.42 19.84 -20.62
CA LEU A 234 -28.80 18.64 -21.18
C LEU A 234 -29.85 17.55 -21.39
N TYR A 235 -29.78 16.87 -22.52
CA TYR A 235 -30.69 15.75 -22.85
C TYR A 235 -30.64 14.66 -21.77
N GLN A 236 -31.80 14.17 -21.34
CA GLN A 236 -31.97 13.18 -20.28
C GLN A 236 -31.32 13.58 -18.92
N SER A 237 -31.27 14.89 -18.64
CA SER A 237 -30.72 15.42 -17.40
C SER A 237 -31.54 16.62 -16.92
N THR A 238 -31.54 16.87 -15.62
CA THR A 238 -32.13 18.11 -15.03
C THR A 238 -31.14 19.27 -15.06
N ARG A 239 -29.89 19.06 -15.51
CA ARG A 239 -28.84 20.10 -15.48
C ARG A 239 -29.08 21.14 -16.54
N LYS A 240 -29.17 22.40 -16.09
CA LYS A 240 -29.37 23.59 -16.95
C LYS A 240 -28.03 24.08 -17.50
N VAL A 241 -28.09 24.66 -18.71
CA VAL A 241 -26.99 25.40 -19.36
C VAL A 241 -27.51 26.70 -19.86
N SER A 242 -26.64 27.69 -20.06
CA SER A 242 -26.99 28.97 -20.64
C SER A 242 -25.90 29.44 -21.59
N ILE A 243 -26.32 30.24 -22.59
CA ILE A 243 -25.42 30.86 -23.56
C ILE A 243 -25.85 32.30 -23.81
N ARG A 244 -24.89 33.17 -24.05
CA ARG A 244 -25.17 34.54 -24.48
C ARG A 244 -25.39 34.54 -25.98
N VAL A 245 -26.46 35.22 -26.42
CA VAL A 245 -26.73 35.50 -27.83
C VAL A 245 -26.71 37.02 -28.04
N GLU A 246 -25.86 37.48 -28.93
CA GLU A 246 -25.79 38.88 -29.36
C GLU A 246 -26.47 39.01 -30.72
N VAL A 247 -27.61 39.76 -30.73
CA VAL A 247 -28.44 39.97 -31.90
C VAL A 247 -28.17 41.35 -32.44
N LYS A 248 -27.72 41.43 -33.69
CA LYS A 248 -27.58 42.72 -34.41
C LYS A 248 -28.83 43.00 -35.21
N LYS A 249 -29.10 44.30 -35.49
CA LYS A 249 -30.17 44.70 -36.39
C LYS A 249 -29.83 44.18 -37.80
N ASN A 250 -30.81 43.63 -38.50
CA ASN A 250 -30.67 43.30 -39.91
C ASN A 250 -30.62 44.63 -40.68
N GLU A 251 -29.48 44.97 -41.30
CA GLU A 251 -29.40 46.13 -42.19
C GLU A 251 -30.07 45.70 -43.49
N ASP A 252 -31.31 46.26 -43.74
CA ASP A 252 -31.94 46.13 -45.05
C ASP A 252 -30.98 46.68 -46.08
N THR A 253 -30.55 45.83 -46.97
CA THR A 253 -29.77 46.25 -48.16
C THR A 253 -30.72 47.06 -49.03
N THR A 254 -30.81 48.35 -48.78
CA THR A 254 -31.45 49.29 -49.73
C THR A 254 -30.61 49.21 -51.00
N THR A 255 -31.19 48.64 -52.03
CA THR A 255 -30.63 48.54 -53.38
C THR A 255 -30.52 50.05 -53.88
N GLU A 256 -29.39 50.70 -53.69
CA GLU A 256 -29.03 51.87 -54.42
C GLU A 256 -28.64 51.40 -55.85
N THR A 257 -29.51 51.89 -56.80
CA THR A 257 -29.28 51.77 -58.21
C THR A 257 -27.97 52.48 -58.58
N PRO A 258 -27.05 51.82 -59.32
CA PRO A 258 -25.78 52.43 -59.70
C PRO A 258 -25.96 53.59 -60.65
N LYS A 259 -25.66 54.80 -60.19
CA LYS A 259 -25.50 55.99 -61.07
C LYS A 259 -24.12 55.84 -61.77
N GLN A 260 -24.25 55.78 -63.08
CA GLN A 260 -23.12 55.67 -64.03
C GLN A 260 -22.36 57.01 -64.03
N GLU A 261 -21.08 56.99 -63.67
CA GLU A 261 -20.14 58.07 -64.05
C GLU A 261 -18.81 57.44 -64.54
N GLU A 262 -18.37 58.03 -65.64
CA GLU A 262 -17.29 57.70 -66.52
C GLU A 262 -15.85 57.86 -65.92
N PRO A 263 -14.81 57.40 -66.61
CA PRO A 263 -13.55 57.06 -66.01
C PRO A 263 -12.50 58.19 -66.02
N VAL A 264 -11.72 58.31 -64.95
CA VAL A 264 -10.49 59.11 -64.94
C VAL A 264 -9.30 58.29 -64.45
N LYS A 265 -8.28 58.35 -65.36
CA LYS A 265 -6.96 57.77 -65.43
C LYS A 265 -6.16 57.60 -64.12
N LYS A 266 -5.48 56.42 -64.09
CA LYS A 266 -4.11 56.10 -63.67
C LYS A 266 -3.32 57.07 -62.78
N THR A 267 -2.80 56.59 -61.66
CA THR A 267 -1.33 56.59 -61.44
C THR A 267 -0.91 55.52 -60.42
N LYS A 268 0.23 54.90 -60.69
CA LYS A 268 0.94 53.82 -60.00
C LYS A 268 1.45 54.21 -58.62
N SER A 269 1.48 53.30 -57.62
CA SER A 269 2.76 52.88 -57.06
C SER A 269 2.56 51.93 -55.83
N LYS A 270 3.10 50.74 -55.94
CA LYS A 270 3.85 49.92 -55.01
C LYS A 270 3.58 50.03 -53.48
N LYS A 271 3.16 48.95 -52.81
CA LYS A 271 4.09 48.04 -52.08
C LYS A 271 3.33 46.88 -51.42
N THR A 272 3.71 45.70 -51.80
CA THR A 272 3.42 44.41 -51.21
C THR A 272 3.88 44.36 -49.76
N LYS A 273 3.01 43.97 -48.80
CA LYS A 273 3.43 43.35 -47.54
C LYS A 273 2.75 42.00 -47.39
N LYS A 274 3.55 40.95 -47.56
CA LYS A 274 3.24 39.57 -47.21
C LYS A 274 2.92 39.51 -45.73
N VAL A 275 1.75 38.98 -45.37
CA VAL A 275 1.46 38.50 -44.01
C VAL A 275 1.90 37.03 -43.98
N GLN A 276 2.99 36.76 -43.24
CA GLN A 276 3.43 35.42 -42.92
C GLN A 276 2.44 34.82 -41.94
N LYS A 277 1.86 33.71 -42.32
CA LYS A 277 1.11 32.79 -41.46
C LYS A 277 2.12 32.01 -40.64
N GLU A 278 2.18 32.21 -39.34
CA GLU A 278 3.02 31.43 -38.43
C GLU A 278 2.55 29.95 -38.36
N GLU A 279 3.29 29.09 -39.04
CA GLU A 279 3.33 27.66 -38.73
C GLU A 279 4.28 27.45 -37.53
N LYS A 280 3.75 27.51 -36.32
CA LYS A 280 4.45 27.11 -35.10
C LYS A 280 3.60 26.14 -34.32
N SER A 281 3.64 24.85 -34.67
CA SER A 281 3.10 23.81 -33.79
C SER A 281 3.64 22.40 -34.05
N SER A 282 4.19 22.09 -35.21
CA SER A 282 4.61 20.71 -35.54
C SER A 282 6.02 20.36 -35.07
N PHE A 283 6.92 21.34 -34.96
CA PHE A 283 8.34 21.08 -34.66
C PHE A 283 8.58 20.81 -33.14
N SER A 284 7.75 21.36 -32.28
CA SER A 284 7.86 21.17 -30.82
C SER A 284 7.50 19.75 -30.37
N TYR A 285 6.52 19.11 -31.02
CA TYR A 285 6.11 17.75 -30.68
C TYR A 285 7.14 16.68 -31.11
N VAL A 286 7.84 16.91 -32.23
CA VAL A 286 8.86 15.97 -32.69
C VAL A 286 10.08 15.97 -31.76
N ILE A 287 10.49 17.12 -31.25
CA ILE A 287 11.60 17.23 -30.30
C ILE A 287 11.23 16.58 -28.97
N ALA A 288 10.00 16.79 -28.47
CA ALA A 288 9.51 16.18 -27.24
C ALA A 288 9.47 14.64 -27.34
N LEU A 289 9.05 14.11 -28.50
CA LEU A 289 9.00 12.65 -28.74
C LEU A 289 10.39 12.03 -28.78
N VAL A 290 11.38 12.69 -29.41
CA VAL A 290 12.76 12.20 -29.49
C VAL A 290 13.44 12.21 -28.12
N VAL A 291 13.21 13.23 -27.30
CA VAL A 291 13.75 13.29 -25.94
C VAL A 291 13.12 12.21 -25.04
N PHE A 292 11.81 11.97 -25.18
CA PHE A 292 11.13 10.95 -24.40
C PHE A 292 11.60 9.54 -24.74
N THR A 293 11.82 9.23 -26.03
CA THR A 293 12.36 7.93 -26.46
C THR A 293 13.79 7.70 -26.00
N ALA A 294 14.64 8.74 -25.98
CA ALA A 294 16.02 8.65 -25.50
C ALA A 294 16.08 8.37 -23.98
N ILE A 295 15.21 9.00 -23.19
CA ILE A 295 15.10 8.75 -21.74
C ILE A 295 14.62 7.32 -21.46
N LEU A 296 13.62 6.83 -22.21
CA LEU A 296 13.11 5.46 -22.07
C LEU A 296 14.18 4.41 -22.37
N PHE A 297 14.99 4.63 -23.43
CA PHE A 297 16.09 3.75 -23.80
C PHE A 297 17.21 3.74 -22.74
N GLY A 298 17.52 4.89 -22.14
CA GLY A 298 18.45 5.03 -21.02
C GLY A 298 17.99 4.24 -19.78
N PHE A 299 16.69 4.27 -19.47
CA PHE A 299 16.13 3.51 -18.35
C PHE A 299 16.21 1.98 -18.56
N ILE A 300 15.90 1.51 -19.78
CA ILE A 300 15.96 0.07 -20.11
C ILE A 300 17.40 -0.46 -20.02
N THR A 301 18.38 0.32 -20.48
CA THR A 301 19.80 -0.06 -20.39
C THR A 301 20.30 -0.08 -18.96
N LEU A 302 19.86 0.87 -18.10
CA LEU A 302 20.20 0.92 -16.70
C LEU A 302 19.63 -0.29 -15.92
N ILE A 303 18.36 -0.64 -16.17
CA ILE A 303 17.73 -1.82 -15.54
C ILE A 303 18.45 -3.11 -15.97
N SER A 304 18.85 -3.23 -17.24
CA SER A 304 19.60 -4.39 -17.74
C SER A 304 20.98 -4.49 -17.09
N PHE A 305 21.66 -3.37 -16.87
CA PHE A 305 22.96 -3.30 -16.20
C PHE A 305 22.85 -3.70 -14.72
N ILE A 306 21.81 -3.22 -14.03
CA ILE A 306 21.54 -3.58 -12.62
C ILE A 306 21.26 -5.08 -12.48
N LYS A 307 20.40 -5.66 -13.35
CA LYS A 307 20.12 -7.11 -13.37
C LYS A 307 21.37 -7.94 -13.61
N ARG A 308 22.27 -7.48 -14.48
CA ARG A 308 23.55 -8.16 -14.74
C ARG A 308 24.48 -8.13 -13.54
N LYS A 309 24.53 -7.01 -12.79
CA LYS A 309 25.35 -6.88 -11.57
C LYS A 309 24.82 -7.75 -10.42
N ILE A 310 23.49 -7.89 -10.29
CA ILE A 310 22.86 -8.75 -9.28
C ILE A 310 23.18 -10.22 -9.57
N ARG A 311 23.05 -10.66 -10.82
CA ARG A 311 23.35 -12.05 -11.23
C ARG A 311 24.82 -12.44 -11.03
N ILE A 312 25.75 -11.48 -11.14
CA ILE A 312 27.19 -11.73 -10.87
C ILE A 312 27.47 -11.89 -9.37
N LYS A 313 26.63 -11.28 -8.50
CA LYS A 313 26.77 -11.38 -7.04
C LYS A 313 26.17 -12.67 -6.47
N GLU A 314 25.18 -13.27 -7.15
CA GLU A 314 24.56 -14.55 -6.75
C GLU A 314 25.40 -15.77 -7.14
N ASN A 315 26.35 -15.61 -8.07
CA ASN A 315 27.24 -16.69 -8.55
C ASN A 315 28.66 -16.61 -7.96
N ARG A 316 28.87 -15.90 -6.85
CA ARG A 316 30.09 -15.89 -6.04
C ARG A 316 29.80 -16.33 -4.61
#